data_f4d0d86ba999faea4ac12da6ae7bda9e
#
_entry.id   f4d0d86ba999faea4ac12da6ae7bda9e
#
_cell.length_a   1.000
_cell.length_b   1.000
_cell.length_c   1.000
_cell.angle_alpha   90.00
_cell.angle_beta   90.00
_cell.angle_gamma   90.00
#
_symmetry.space_group_name_H-M   'P 1'
#
loop_
_entity.id
_entity.type
_entity.pdbx_description
1 polymer ?
#
loop_
_entity_poly.entity_id
_entity_poly.type
_entity_poly.pdbx_seq_one_letter_code
_entity_poly.pdbx_strand_id
1 'polypeptide(L)'
;MILAGNALLKPLTVKKLLFFSLLFVHIAGSWAQQDTARREKTASAQTGQVHRAPGPDTTLLFYSSPEDQKLGESYFRSSDHKLDNLHNYYQAGVLGNMGLPSYPLIASDNLQGGVFKAISLNNSRDLFSNRDPVYFYPSGKIYTRVFASMGQKLEQVFKILHSQKIKRANISLAFNRYSCQGFYAYQKTFADNLILSSYATTKNGRAGYNFHFLYNKLKYQLNGGIDTGKVDFAKNVTVDKQLFPVYLSTARQNIRTAETNLSLFFRFNKDSMNVEHYLAYEGNYQSNYWLYADGASDSTRYSRTDTLFYSKTGGSLDSVSLKRFSNSFLYKLKARKLTFYAGYKSEFSHYYQTYYDTLALNHLAVTGLQLGHILQATGQYVFAGPNAGNYLANASGAYFFGDKFSISLDANAARQMPAYMSQYYFSPHFSWSNAFGTISTQNARLTLGSGKYNFSLGAFAQSQQNPIYFDTLALPRQYNGSTLIARFFLKKNLKLWHIRFNNDLNYQVTPNTDIIRLPQICTFHQLYYEGKLFKNALWLQAGVQARYISAFKANAYMPATNQFYLQDQKEYGNYVFVDVFINARIDKFSFFLMASHINQGYSGSNYMLAPNYAMPDRSLKAGLAWMFYD
;
A
#
# COMPACT_ATOMS: atom_id res chain seq x y z
N MET A 1 44.25 -21.31 15.24
CA MET A 1 43.66 -22.64 15.15
C MET A 1 42.26 -22.56 15.68
N ILE A 2 41.30 -22.54 14.82
CA ILE A 2 40.00 -23.20 14.71
C ILE A 2 39.18 -22.45 13.65
N LEU A 3 38.89 -23.21 12.60
CA LEU A 3 38.08 -22.88 11.45
C LEU A 3 36.59 -22.79 11.82
N ALA A 4 35.89 -21.80 11.31
CA ALA A 4 34.42 -21.83 11.23
C ALA A 4 34.02 -21.43 9.81
N GLY A 5 33.43 -22.37 9.11
CA GLY A 5 33.07 -22.26 7.70
C GLY A 5 31.90 -21.32 7.42
N ASN A 6 32.11 -20.43 6.50
CA ASN A 6 31.09 -19.62 5.86
C ASN A 6 30.39 -20.42 4.76
N ALA A 7 29.18 -20.87 4.99
CA ALA A 7 28.30 -21.35 3.92
C ALA A 7 27.71 -20.15 3.16
N LEU A 8 28.40 -19.76 2.10
CA LEU A 8 27.95 -18.79 1.11
C LEU A 8 26.81 -19.39 0.27
N LEU A 9 25.60 -18.93 0.48
CA LEU A 9 24.51 -19.10 -0.47
C LEU A 9 24.84 -18.29 -1.74
N LYS A 10 25.25 -18.98 -2.79
CA LYS A 10 25.50 -18.40 -4.11
C LYS A 10 24.21 -17.78 -4.66
N PRO A 11 24.25 -16.57 -5.25
CA PRO A 11 23.09 -15.97 -5.86
C PRO A 11 22.65 -16.77 -7.08
N LEU A 12 21.37 -17.14 -7.14
CA LEU A 12 20.75 -17.73 -8.34
C LEU A 12 20.91 -16.74 -9.51
N THR A 13 21.64 -17.15 -10.52
CA THR A 13 21.86 -16.34 -11.71
C THR A 13 20.59 -16.22 -12.56
N VAL A 14 20.37 -15.05 -13.16
CA VAL A 14 19.23 -14.70 -14.02
C VAL A 14 18.96 -15.74 -15.12
N LYS A 15 19.98 -16.49 -15.57
CA LYS A 15 19.84 -17.60 -16.54
C LYS A 15 18.99 -18.78 -16.03
N LYS A 16 18.97 -19.05 -14.72
CA LYS A 16 18.13 -20.13 -14.14
C LYS A 16 16.66 -19.69 -13.98
N LEU A 17 16.39 -18.40 -13.81
CA LEU A 17 15.01 -17.87 -13.82
C LEU A 17 14.41 -17.86 -15.24
N LEU A 18 15.21 -17.57 -16.27
CA LEU A 18 14.80 -17.66 -17.67
C LEU A 18 14.50 -19.09 -18.11
N PHE A 19 15.24 -20.08 -17.57
CA PHE A 19 14.98 -21.49 -17.87
C PHE A 19 13.65 -21.99 -17.27
N PHE A 20 13.26 -21.49 -16.10
CA PHE A 20 11.94 -21.76 -15.52
C PHE A 20 10.82 -21.11 -16.31
N SER A 21 11.01 -19.91 -16.85
CA SER A 21 10.00 -19.21 -17.67
C SER A 21 9.82 -19.88 -19.04
N LEU A 22 10.87 -20.41 -19.64
CA LEU A 22 10.80 -21.15 -20.91
C LEU A 22 10.17 -22.54 -20.75
N LEU A 23 10.37 -23.21 -19.61
CA LEU A 23 9.71 -24.49 -19.33
C LEU A 23 8.19 -24.34 -19.17
N PHE A 24 7.70 -23.23 -18.63
CA PHE A 24 6.26 -22.94 -18.51
C PHE A 24 5.60 -22.62 -19.84
N VAL A 25 6.30 -21.98 -20.78
CA VAL A 25 5.79 -21.67 -22.13
C VAL A 25 5.65 -22.94 -22.97
N HIS A 26 6.52 -23.93 -22.80
CA HIS A 26 6.45 -25.22 -23.55
C HIS A 26 5.36 -26.17 -23.03
N ILE A 27 4.97 -26.08 -21.76
CA ILE A 27 3.89 -26.90 -21.21
C ILE A 27 2.51 -26.35 -21.57
N ALA A 28 2.38 -25.04 -21.83
CA ALA A 28 1.13 -24.42 -22.23
C ALA A 28 0.77 -24.61 -23.73
N GLY A 29 1.75 -24.96 -24.56
CA GLY A 29 1.58 -25.11 -26.01
C GLY A 29 1.00 -26.45 -26.50
N SER A 30 0.86 -27.46 -25.65
CA SER A 30 0.48 -28.83 -26.08
C SER A 30 -0.97 -29.24 -25.73
N TRP A 31 -1.78 -28.36 -25.15
CA TRP A 31 -3.15 -28.69 -24.72
C TRP A 31 -4.26 -27.78 -25.28
N ALA A 32 -3.96 -27.01 -26.32
CA ALA A 32 -4.94 -26.13 -26.97
C ALA A 32 -5.48 -26.76 -28.28
N GLN A 33 -6.16 -27.91 -28.20
CA GLN A 33 -7.07 -28.37 -29.23
C GLN A 33 -8.23 -29.18 -28.63
N GLN A 34 -9.45 -28.75 -29.01
CA GLN A 34 -10.80 -29.29 -28.77
C GLN A 34 -11.52 -28.78 -27.51
N ASP A 35 -12.48 -27.87 -27.66
CA ASP A 35 -13.91 -28.14 -27.83
C ASP A 35 -14.73 -26.85 -27.96
N THR A 36 -15.54 -26.81 -28.98
CA THR A 36 -16.53 -25.78 -29.32
C THR A 36 -17.88 -26.08 -28.69
N ALA A 37 -18.59 -25.03 -28.30
CA ALA A 37 -20.04 -24.91 -28.10
C ALA A 37 -20.64 -25.25 -26.72
N ARG A 38 -21.03 -24.19 -26.02
CA ARG A 38 -22.41 -23.95 -25.58
C ARG A 38 -22.62 -22.55 -25.02
N ARG A 39 -23.47 -21.78 -25.69
CA ARG A 39 -24.01 -20.50 -25.19
C ARG A 39 -25.10 -20.77 -24.15
N GLU A 40 -24.99 -20.19 -22.98
CA GLU A 40 -26.18 -19.92 -22.15
C GLU A 40 -26.20 -18.46 -21.72
N LYS A 41 -27.32 -17.81 -22.06
CA LYS A 41 -27.70 -16.47 -21.62
C LYS A 41 -28.21 -16.55 -20.20
N THR A 42 -27.64 -15.78 -19.27
CA THR A 42 -28.36 -15.34 -18.08
C THR A 42 -27.98 -13.92 -17.74
N ALA A 43 -28.97 -13.04 -17.79
CA ALA A 43 -28.86 -11.68 -17.31
C ALA A 43 -28.86 -11.69 -15.77
N SER A 44 -27.85 -11.13 -15.15
CA SER A 44 -27.82 -10.91 -13.71
C SER A 44 -27.79 -9.43 -13.37
N ALA A 45 -28.71 -9.02 -12.54
CA ALA A 45 -28.82 -7.69 -11.97
C ALA A 45 -27.54 -7.30 -11.19
N GLN A 46 -26.98 -6.14 -11.48
CA GLN A 46 -25.84 -5.59 -10.76
C GLN A 46 -26.29 -4.94 -9.46
N THR A 47 -26.02 -5.58 -8.35
CA THR A 47 -25.95 -4.90 -7.04
C THR A 47 -24.54 -4.36 -6.85
N GLY A 48 -24.40 -3.05 -6.71
CA GLY A 48 -23.12 -2.39 -6.42
C GLY A 48 -22.62 -2.78 -5.03
N GLN A 49 -21.69 -3.70 -4.96
CA GLN A 49 -20.96 -4.01 -3.73
C GLN A 49 -19.87 -2.96 -3.50
N VAL A 50 -19.98 -2.26 -2.38
CA VAL A 50 -18.88 -1.45 -1.84
C VAL A 50 -17.80 -2.43 -1.36
N HIS A 51 -16.71 -2.56 -2.11
CA HIS A 51 -15.57 -3.38 -1.69
C HIS A 51 -14.89 -2.73 -0.50
N ARG A 52 -15.03 -3.36 0.66
CA ARG A 52 -14.17 -3.11 1.83
C ARG A 52 -12.83 -3.81 1.62
N ALA A 53 -11.74 -3.09 1.76
CA ALA A 53 -10.44 -3.71 1.98
C ALA A 53 -10.46 -4.36 3.38
N PRO A 54 -10.16 -5.65 3.53
CA PRO A 54 -10.05 -6.28 4.84
C PRO A 54 -8.87 -5.69 5.61
N GLY A 55 -9.03 -5.49 6.90
CA GLY A 55 -7.93 -5.07 7.78
C GLY A 55 -6.80 -6.12 7.80
N PRO A 56 -5.57 -5.71 8.13
CA PRO A 56 -4.35 -6.50 7.89
C PRO A 56 -4.27 -7.86 8.58
N ASP A 57 -5.08 -8.15 9.61
CA ASP A 57 -4.99 -9.41 10.36
C ASP A 57 -6.25 -10.29 10.30
N THR A 58 -7.26 -9.92 9.50
CA THR A 58 -8.56 -10.60 9.52
C THR A 58 -8.81 -11.49 8.32
N THR A 59 -7.90 -11.54 7.36
CA THR A 59 -8.10 -12.18 6.06
C THR A 59 -8.45 -13.66 6.10
N LEU A 60 -8.03 -14.39 7.14
CA LEU A 60 -8.25 -15.83 7.21
C LEU A 60 -9.41 -16.24 8.12
N LEU A 61 -9.72 -15.43 9.11
CA LEU A 61 -10.74 -15.77 10.10
C LEU A 61 -12.17 -15.58 9.59
N PHE A 62 -12.32 -14.73 8.57
CA PHE A 62 -13.61 -14.41 7.94
C PHE A 62 -13.72 -14.87 6.49
N TYR A 63 -12.82 -15.71 6.00
CA TYR A 63 -13.03 -16.32 4.69
C TYR A 63 -14.36 -17.05 4.69
N SER A 64 -15.36 -16.43 4.11
CA SER A 64 -16.44 -17.10 3.45
C SER A 64 -15.85 -18.08 2.42
N SER A 65 -16.54 -19.16 2.12
CA SER A 65 -16.04 -20.18 1.21
C SER A 65 -15.51 -19.53 -0.09
N PRO A 66 -14.53 -20.14 -0.78
CA PRO A 66 -14.02 -19.65 -2.05
C PRO A 66 -15.09 -19.34 -3.11
N GLU A 67 -16.29 -19.88 -2.95
CA GLU A 67 -17.46 -19.64 -3.84
C GLU A 67 -18.04 -18.22 -3.70
N ASP A 68 -17.85 -17.56 -2.57
CA ASP A 68 -18.33 -16.18 -2.36
C ASP A 68 -17.40 -15.12 -2.97
N GLN A 69 -16.18 -15.48 -3.36
CA GLN A 69 -15.27 -14.64 -4.12
C GLN A 69 -15.49 -14.83 -5.63
N LYS A 70 -16.70 -14.64 -6.12
CA LYS A 70 -16.88 -14.40 -7.55
C LYS A 70 -16.12 -13.13 -7.88
N LEU A 71 -15.00 -13.28 -8.56
CA LEU A 71 -14.34 -12.21 -9.29
C LEU A 71 -15.40 -11.65 -10.25
N GLY A 72 -16.12 -10.63 -9.78
CA GLY A 72 -17.08 -9.99 -10.64
C GLY A 72 -16.32 -9.40 -11.82
N GLU A 73 -16.90 -9.45 -13.00
CA GLU A 73 -16.41 -8.73 -14.19
C GLU A 73 -16.09 -7.26 -13.92
N SER A 74 -16.60 -6.70 -12.83
CA SER A 74 -16.34 -5.34 -12.37
C SER A 74 -14.87 -5.08 -11.99
N TYR A 75 -14.11 -6.08 -11.56
CA TYR A 75 -12.68 -5.94 -11.29
C TYR A 75 -11.87 -5.65 -12.57
N PHE A 76 -12.36 -6.11 -13.71
CA PHE A 76 -11.75 -5.90 -15.02
C PHE A 76 -12.26 -4.67 -15.77
N ARG A 77 -13.21 -3.94 -15.20
CA ARG A 77 -13.78 -2.71 -15.77
C ARG A 77 -13.16 -1.43 -15.23
N SER A 78 -12.21 -1.52 -14.28
CA SER A 78 -11.49 -0.34 -13.86
C SER A 78 -10.60 0.13 -15.02
N SER A 79 -10.65 1.40 -15.31
CA SER A 79 -9.82 2.05 -16.32
C SER A 79 -8.34 1.72 -16.09
N ASP A 80 -7.66 1.17 -17.08
CA ASP A 80 -6.28 0.68 -16.97
C ASP A 80 -5.29 1.79 -16.60
N HIS A 81 -5.56 3.05 -16.94
CA HIS A 81 -4.76 4.18 -16.49
C HIS A 81 -4.82 4.41 -14.97
N LYS A 82 -5.88 3.95 -14.29
CA LYS A 82 -5.96 3.95 -12.82
C LYS A 82 -5.09 2.87 -12.18
N LEU A 83 -4.57 1.93 -12.95
CA LEU A 83 -3.57 0.97 -12.46
C LEU A 83 -2.25 1.66 -12.11
N ASP A 84 -2.09 2.89 -12.56
CA ASP A 84 -1.03 3.78 -12.13
C ASP A 84 -1.42 4.53 -10.84
N ASN A 85 -1.90 3.77 -9.82
CA ASN A 85 -2.11 4.29 -8.46
C ASN A 85 -0.82 4.85 -7.82
N LEU A 86 0.32 4.62 -8.46
CA LEU A 86 1.65 5.08 -8.08
C LEU A 86 1.80 6.61 -8.16
N HIS A 87 0.87 7.28 -8.83
CA HIS A 87 0.86 8.73 -8.97
C HIS A 87 -0.43 9.35 -8.40
N ASN A 88 -0.94 8.79 -7.32
CA ASN A 88 -2.11 9.36 -6.67
C ASN A 88 -1.75 10.60 -5.82
N TYR A 89 -1.21 11.61 -6.51
CA TYR A 89 -0.66 12.83 -5.91
C TYR A 89 -1.66 13.62 -5.06
N TYR A 90 -2.94 13.45 -5.31
CA TYR A 90 -3.95 14.15 -4.54
C TYR A 90 -4.19 13.52 -3.15
N GLN A 91 -3.72 12.29 -2.93
CA GLN A 91 -3.82 11.58 -1.65
C GLN A 91 -2.50 11.52 -0.89
N ALA A 92 -1.37 11.73 -1.58
CA ALA A 92 -0.05 11.62 -0.98
C ALA A 92 0.88 12.75 -1.41
N GLY A 93 1.62 13.28 -0.45
CA GLY A 93 2.78 14.13 -0.71
C GLY A 93 3.97 13.26 -1.09
N VAL A 94 4.45 13.39 -2.32
CA VAL A 94 5.49 12.55 -2.91
C VAL A 94 6.73 13.38 -3.27
N LEU A 95 7.86 12.71 -3.46
CA LEU A 95 9.16 13.33 -3.75
C LEU A 95 9.46 13.43 -5.25
N GLY A 96 8.43 13.46 -6.10
CA GLY A 96 8.57 13.78 -7.53
C GLY A 96 8.97 12.63 -8.43
N ASN A 97 9.13 11.40 -7.95
CA ASN A 97 9.30 10.22 -8.79
C ASN A 97 8.54 9.02 -8.23
N MET A 98 8.19 8.09 -9.11
CA MET A 98 7.55 6.84 -8.76
C MET A 98 8.39 6.05 -7.76
N GLY A 99 7.79 5.65 -6.63
CA GLY A 99 8.42 4.80 -5.62
C GLY A 99 9.39 5.47 -4.67
N LEU A 100 9.59 6.77 -4.78
CA LEU A 100 10.20 7.53 -3.70
C LEU A 100 9.26 7.61 -2.49
N PRO A 101 9.78 7.88 -1.29
CA PRO A 101 8.98 8.05 -0.09
C PRO A 101 7.83 9.04 -0.27
N SER A 102 6.72 8.74 0.40
CA SER A 102 5.50 9.55 0.37
C SER A 102 4.86 9.62 1.76
N TYR A 103 4.02 10.61 1.99
CA TYR A 103 3.20 10.72 3.21
C TYR A 103 1.76 11.07 2.86
N PRO A 104 0.78 10.61 3.65
CA PRO A 104 -0.62 10.84 3.34
C PRO A 104 -0.99 12.32 3.49
N LEU A 105 -1.67 12.89 2.48
CA LEU A 105 -2.26 14.23 2.51
C LEU A 105 -3.71 14.21 2.98
N ILE A 106 -4.35 13.06 2.94
CA ILE A 106 -5.72 12.86 3.40
C ILE A 106 -5.69 11.96 4.62
N ALA A 107 -6.26 12.45 5.72
CA ALA A 107 -6.41 11.67 6.94
C ALA A 107 -7.24 10.41 6.67
N SER A 108 -6.75 9.26 7.10
CA SER A 108 -7.38 7.96 6.85
C SER A 108 -7.46 7.13 8.13
N ASP A 109 -8.42 6.22 8.16
CA ASP A 109 -8.68 5.30 9.26
C ASP A 109 -7.72 4.11 9.33
N ASN A 110 -6.73 4.06 8.46
CA ASN A 110 -5.77 2.98 8.45
C ASN A 110 -4.85 3.07 9.67
N LEU A 111 -5.25 2.45 10.79
CA LEU A 111 -4.34 2.07 11.88
C LEU A 111 -3.46 0.93 11.37
N GLN A 112 -2.65 1.25 10.36
CA GLN A 112 -1.81 0.25 9.71
C GLN A 112 -0.71 -0.22 10.65
N GLY A 113 -0.57 -1.53 10.76
CA GLY A 113 0.63 -2.13 11.32
C GLY A 113 0.46 -3.00 12.55
N GLY A 114 -0.76 -3.42 12.92
CA GLY A 114 -0.97 -4.24 14.10
C GLY A 114 -0.60 -3.52 15.41
N VAL A 115 -0.59 -4.24 16.52
CA VAL A 115 -0.25 -3.71 17.86
C VAL A 115 1.19 -3.16 17.92
N PHE A 116 2.03 -3.51 16.92
CA PHE A 116 3.44 -3.16 16.90
C PHE A 116 3.84 -2.54 15.56
N LYS A 117 3.93 -1.21 15.51
CA LYS A 117 4.65 -0.50 14.45
C LYS A 117 6.15 -0.65 14.71
N ALA A 118 6.78 -1.50 13.94
CA ALA A 118 8.13 -1.89 14.27
C ALA A 118 9.20 -0.99 13.69
N ILE A 119 9.22 -0.78 12.41
CA ILE A 119 10.11 0.17 11.73
C ILE A 119 9.20 1.18 11.03
N SER A 120 9.54 2.45 11.13
CA SER A 120 8.80 3.50 10.41
C SER A 120 9.12 3.47 8.92
N LEU A 121 8.77 2.35 8.24
CA LEU A 121 8.86 2.21 6.77
C LEU A 121 7.58 2.68 6.06
N ASN A 122 6.66 3.33 6.77
CA ASN A 122 5.39 3.79 6.23
C ASN A 122 5.54 4.69 5.00
N ASN A 123 6.65 5.41 4.93
CA ASN A 123 6.90 6.39 3.88
C ASN A 123 7.26 5.77 2.51
N SER A 124 7.53 4.47 2.43
CA SER A 124 7.96 3.79 1.20
C SER A 124 6.97 2.72 0.72
N ARG A 125 5.70 2.80 1.12
CA ARG A 125 4.70 1.73 0.92
C ARG A 125 4.06 1.69 -0.46
N ASP A 126 4.09 2.78 -1.20
CA ASP A 126 3.30 2.90 -2.44
C ASP A 126 3.67 1.86 -3.50
N LEU A 127 4.91 1.36 -3.48
CA LEU A 127 5.37 0.28 -4.36
C LEU A 127 5.39 -1.10 -3.70
N PHE A 128 5.08 -1.22 -2.43
CA PHE A 128 4.99 -2.54 -1.82
C PHE A 128 3.66 -3.19 -2.17
N SER A 129 3.73 -4.44 -2.61
CA SER A 129 2.57 -5.29 -2.49
C SER A 129 2.32 -5.48 -1.01
N ASN A 130 1.42 -4.68 -0.47
CA ASN A 130 0.86 -4.94 0.85
C ASN A 130 0.04 -6.23 0.78
N ARG A 131 -0.40 -6.71 1.93
CA ARG A 131 -1.43 -7.72 2.14
C ARG A 131 -2.79 -7.37 1.47
N ASP A 132 -2.77 -6.56 0.42
CA ASP A 132 -3.90 -6.51 -0.51
C ASP A 132 -4.23 -7.94 -0.85
N PRO A 133 -5.48 -8.32 -0.86
CA PRO A 133 -5.90 -9.69 -0.71
C PRO A 133 -5.03 -10.56 -1.60
N VAL A 134 -4.29 -11.46 -0.96
CA VAL A 134 -3.60 -12.53 -1.66
C VAL A 134 -4.70 -13.17 -2.47
N TYR A 135 -4.76 -12.84 -3.75
CA TYR A 135 -5.86 -13.21 -4.61
C TYR A 135 -5.87 -14.71 -4.78
N PHE A 136 -6.73 -15.36 -4.04
CA PHE A 136 -7.10 -16.73 -4.33
C PHE A 136 -8.18 -16.66 -5.41
N TYR A 137 -7.86 -17.09 -6.60
CA TYR A 137 -8.82 -17.16 -7.70
C TYR A 137 -9.48 -18.53 -7.69
N PRO A 138 -10.72 -18.66 -7.21
CA PRO A 138 -11.38 -19.96 -7.07
C PRO A 138 -11.92 -20.50 -8.40
N SER A 139 -11.70 -19.82 -9.53
CA SER A 139 -12.18 -20.29 -10.82
C SER A 139 -11.52 -21.63 -11.19
N GLY A 140 -12.33 -22.60 -11.62
CA GLY A 140 -11.81 -23.86 -12.18
C GLY A 140 -11.01 -23.68 -13.47
N LYS A 141 -10.86 -22.44 -13.96
CA LYS A 141 -10.21 -22.03 -15.19
C LYS A 141 -8.83 -21.45 -14.90
N ILE A 142 -7.90 -21.68 -15.82
CA ILE A 142 -6.58 -21.04 -15.81
C ILE A 142 -6.77 -19.56 -16.11
N TYR A 143 -6.15 -18.71 -15.30
CA TYR A 143 -6.20 -17.26 -15.46
C TYR A 143 -4.79 -16.68 -15.48
N THR A 144 -4.49 -15.89 -16.51
CA THR A 144 -3.23 -15.14 -16.58
C THR A 144 -3.52 -13.72 -17.04
N ARG A 145 -2.96 -12.75 -16.34
CA ARG A 145 -2.98 -11.34 -16.73
C ARG A 145 -1.56 -10.83 -16.84
N VAL A 146 -1.24 -10.20 -17.96
CA VAL A 146 0.01 -9.45 -18.18
C VAL A 146 -0.33 -7.99 -18.36
N PHE A 147 0.41 -7.12 -17.69
CA PHE A 147 0.32 -5.68 -17.82
C PHE A 147 1.72 -5.11 -18.03
N ALA A 148 1.86 -4.23 -19.02
CA ALA A 148 3.09 -3.49 -19.27
C ALA A 148 2.76 -2.03 -19.57
N SER A 149 3.53 -1.11 -19.00
CA SER A 149 3.45 0.30 -19.35
C SER A 149 4.82 0.95 -19.42
N MET A 150 4.92 2.00 -20.22
CA MET A 150 6.12 2.78 -20.45
C MET A 150 5.77 4.27 -20.38
N GLY A 151 6.69 5.07 -19.86
CA GLY A 151 6.59 6.52 -19.78
C GLY A 151 7.95 7.19 -20.05
N GLN A 152 7.95 8.50 -20.00
CA GLN A 152 9.20 9.26 -20.12
C GLN A 152 10.16 8.95 -18.96
N LYS A 153 11.45 9.30 -19.15
CA LYS A 153 12.52 9.04 -18.17
C LYS A 153 12.62 7.56 -17.79
N LEU A 154 12.42 6.66 -18.76
CA LEU A 154 12.47 5.20 -18.60
C LEU A 154 11.52 4.70 -17.49
N GLU A 155 10.38 5.37 -17.32
CA GLU A 155 9.33 4.83 -16.46
C GLU A 155 8.78 3.54 -17.07
N GLN A 156 8.85 2.46 -16.33
CA GLN A 156 8.41 1.13 -16.76
C GLN A 156 7.68 0.43 -15.62
N VAL A 157 6.54 -0.14 -15.95
CA VAL A 157 5.79 -1.01 -15.04
C VAL A 157 5.50 -2.32 -15.77
N PHE A 158 5.86 -3.42 -15.15
CA PHE A 158 5.52 -4.77 -15.63
C PHE A 158 4.84 -5.53 -14.51
N LYS A 159 3.68 -6.13 -14.79
CA LYS A 159 2.94 -6.96 -13.83
C LYS A 159 2.48 -8.23 -14.52
N ILE A 160 2.64 -9.35 -13.85
CA ILE A 160 2.06 -10.63 -14.26
C ILE A 160 1.34 -11.25 -13.06
N LEU A 161 0.17 -11.77 -13.32
CA LEU A 161 -0.60 -12.56 -12.37
C LEU A 161 -1.04 -13.83 -13.06
N HIS A 162 -0.71 -14.97 -12.47
CA HIS A 162 -1.16 -16.28 -12.92
C HIS A 162 -1.85 -17.01 -11.78
N SER A 163 -2.98 -17.64 -12.07
CA SER A 163 -3.71 -18.47 -11.10
C SER A 163 -4.31 -19.69 -11.79
N GLN A 164 -4.15 -20.84 -11.17
CA GLN A 164 -4.73 -22.09 -11.65
C GLN A 164 -5.12 -23.01 -10.50
N LYS A 165 -6.10 -23.86 -10.75
CA LYS A 165 -6.47 -24.94 -9.85
C LYS A 165 -5.81 -26.24 -10.29
N ILE A 166 -5.01 -26.85 -9.44
CA ILE A 166 -4.38 -28.15 -9.66
C ILE A 166 -5.03 -29.12 -8.67
N LYS A 167 -5.87 -30.01 -9.19
CA LYS A 167 -6.68 -30.91 -8.37
C LYS A 167 -7.52 -30.11 -7.35
N ARG A 168 -7.13 -30.07 -6.09
CA ARG A 168 -7.84 -29.35 -5.00
C ARG A 168 -7.10 -28.10 -4.54
N ALA A 169 -5.86 -27.94 -4.95
CA ALA A 169 -5.07 -26.78 -4.61
C ALA A 169 -5.29 -25.67 -5.66
N ASN A 170 -5.54 -24.47 -5.20
CA ASN A 170 -5.41 -23.27 -6.02
C ASN A 170 -4.03 -22.69 -5.78
N ILE A 171 -3.34 -22.34 -6.84
CA ILE A 171 -2.01 -21.74 -6.79
C ILE A 171 -2.05 -20.46 -7.59
N SER A 172 -1.56 -19.37 -7.01
CA SER A 172 -1.45 -18.08 -7.68
C SER A 172 -0.05 -17.51 -7.51
N LEU A 173 0.47 -16.93 -8.58
CA LEU A 173 1.74 -16.25 -8.63
C LEU A 173 1.52 -14.85 -9.19
N ALA A 174 1.95 -13.81 -8.47
CA ALA A 174 2.01 -12.47 -8.98
C ALA A 174 3.45 -11.93 -8.90
N PHE A 175 3.89 -11.26 -9.96
CA PHE A 175 5.15 -10.56 -9.98
C PHE A 175 4.94 -9.17 -10.56
N ASN A 176 5.44 -8.15 -9.83
CA ASN A 176 5.38 -6.77 -10.28
C ASN A 176 6.81 -6.20 -10.29
N ARG A 177 7.15 -5.48 -11.34
CA ARG A 177 8.38 -4.72 -11.48
C ARG A 177 8.08 -3.29 -11.84
N TYR A 178 8.75 -2.38 -11.15
CA TYR A 178 8.66 -0.95 -11.37
C TYR A 178 10.06 -0.38 -11.51
N SER A 179 10.27 0.49 -12.48
CA SER A 179 11.51 1.24 -12.60
C SER A 179 11.25 2.61 -13.20
N CYS A 180 12.00 3.60 -12.76
CA CYS A 180 12.00 4.94 -13.33
C CYS A 180 13.35 5.60 -13.06
N GLN A 181 13.89 6.30 -14.05
CA GLN A 181 15.12 7.06 -13.86
C GLN A 181 14.89 8.35 -13.05
N GLY A 182 13.66 8.88 -13.09
CA GLY A 182 13.29 10.16 -12.48
C GLY A 182 13.53 11.35 -13.39
N PHE A 183 12.82 12.44 -13.12
CA PHE A 183 12.93 13.68 -13.88
C PHE A 183 14.18 14.50 -13.49
N TYR A 184 14.66 14.33 -12.26
CA TYR A 184 15.84 15.01 -11.72
C TYR A 184 17.03 14.04 -11.62
N ALA A 185 18.24 14.60 -11.55
CA ALA A 185 19.45 13.81 -11.30
C ALA A 185 19.32 13.00 -9.99
N TYR A 186 19.89 11.81 -9.95
CA TYR A 186 19.99 10.95 -8.77
C TYR A 186 18.63 10.62 -8.11
N GLN A 187 17.59 10.35 -8.93
CA GLN A 187 16.26 9.95 -8.46
C GLN A 187 15.85 8.55 -8.92
N LYS A 188 16.75 7.74 -9.43
CA LYS A 188 16.42 6.41 -9.95
C LYS A 188 15.74 5.54 -8.90
N THR A 189 14.61 4.91 -9.29
CA THR A 189 13.86 3.98 -8.48
C THR A 189 13.76 2.62 -9.16
N PHE A 190 13.71 1.58 -8.36
CA PHE A 190 13.53 0.21 -8.81
C PHE A 190 12.83 -0.60 -7.72
N ALA A 191 11.75 -1.28 -8.06
CA ALA A 191 11.06 -2.18 -7.14
C ALA A 191 10.66 -3.49 -7.82
N ASP A 192 10.85 -4.60 -7.08
CA ASP A 192 10.34 -5.93 -7.41
C ASP A 192 9.43 -6.42 -6.29
N ASN A 193 8.26 -6.95 -6.64
CA ASN A 193 7.35 -7.61 -5.73
C ASN A 193 7.04 -9.01 -6.25
N LEU A 194 7.11 -9.99 -5.38
CA LEU A 194 6.72 -11.37 -5.66
C LEU A 194 5.69 -11.81 -4.64
N ILE A 195 4.57 -12.35 -5.11
CA ILE A 195 3.52 -12.94 -4.30
C ILE A 195 3.29 -14.36 -4.80
N LEU A 196 3.42 -15.32 -3.90
CA LEU A 196 3.03 -16.70 -4.12
C LEU A 196 1.93 -17.04 -3.11
N SER A 197 0.83 -17.59 -3.57
CA SER A 197 -0.24 -18.03 -2.70
C SER A 197 -0.79 -19.40 -3.12
N SER A 198 -1.24 -20.15 -2.13
CA SER A 198 -1.88 -21.43 -2.35
C SER A 198 -2.91 -21.70 -1.28
N TYR A 199 -4.04 -22.28 -1.66
CA TYR A 199 -4.97 -22.85 -0.69
C TYR A 199 -5.50 -24.20 -1.20
N ALA A 200 -5.82 -25.08 -0.28
CA ALA A 200 -6.56 -26.29 -0.58
C ALA A 200 -7.44 -26.72 0.61
N THR A 201 -8.47 -27.47 0.26
CA THR A 201 -9.34 -28.14 1.24
C THR A 201 -9.42 -29.63 0.96
N THR A 202 -9.66 -30.44 2.00
CA THR A 202 -9.98 -31.87 1.87
C THR A 202 -11.30 -32.06 1.11
N LYS A 203 -11.57 -33.28 0.62
CA LYS A 203 -12.78 -33.62 -0.16
C LYS A 203 -14.09 -33.27 0.56
N ASN A 204 -14.09 -33.47 1.88
CA ASN A 204 -15.22 -33.20 2.75
C ASN A 204 -15.20 -31.77 3.35
N GLY A 205 -14.29 -30.90 2.92
CA GLY A 205 -14.16 -29.52 3.41
C GLY A 205 -13.80 -29.39 4.90
N ARG A 206 -13.46 -30.51 5.59
CA ARG A 206 -13.21 -30.47 7.03
C ARG A 206 -11.86 -29.89 7.42
N ALA A 207 -10.86 -30.06 6.58
CA ALA A 207 -9.54 -29.51 6.83
C ALA A 207 -9.06 -28.77 5.59
N GLY A 208 -8.17 -27.81 5.80
CA GLY A 208 -7.56 -27.08 4.71
C GLY A 208 -6.40 -26.25 5.19
N TYR A 209 -5.71 -25.68 4.21
CA TYR A 209 -4.64 -24.74 4.47
C TYR A 209 -4.77 -23.51 3.57
N ASN A 210 -4.19 -22.44 4.05
CA ASN A 210 -3.87 -21.23 3.32
C ASN A 210 -2.39 -20.92 3.49
N PHE A 211 -1.71 -20.69 2.41
CA PHE A 211 -0.31 -20.29 2.40
C PHE A 211 -0.12 -19.07 1.53
N HIS A 212 0.67 -18.09 2.00
CA HIS A 212 1.20 -17.06 1.13
C HIS A 212 2.64 -16.70 1.50
N PHE A 213 3.38 -16.34 0.48
CA PHE A 213 4.71 -15.76 0.57
C PHE A 213 4.71 -14.44 -0.21
N LEU A 214 5.17 -13.40 0.44
CA LEU A 214 5.30 -12.05 -0.11
C LEU A 214 6.76 -11.61 0.01
N TYR A 215 7.34 -11.12 -1.06
CA TYR A 215 8.66 -10.54 -1.07
C TYR A 215 8.64 -9.21 -1.81
N ASN A 216 9.14 -8.15 -1.16
CA ASN A 216 9.31 -6.84 -1.76
C ASN A 216 10.78 -6.43 -1.66
N LYS A 217 11.29 -5.84 -2.73
CA LYS A 217 12.61 -5.23 -2.81
C LYS A 217 12.48 -3.87 -3.46
N LEU A 218 12.90 -2.83 -2.77
CA LEU A 218 12.87 -1.47 -3.24
C LEU A 218 14.26 -0.86 -3.12
N LYS A 219 14.75 -0.26 -4.20
CA LYS A 219 16.01 0.48 -4.25
C LYS A 219 15.76 1.82 -4.89
N TYR A 220 16.30 2.86 -4.31
CA TYR A 220 16.22 4.19 -4.90
C TYR A 220 17.42 5.06 -4.52
N GLN A 221 17.72 5.98 -5.43
CA GLN A 221 18.65 7.07 -5.20
C GLN A 221 17.91 8.25 -4.57
N LEU A 222 18.58 8.98 -3.71
CA LEU A 222 18.04 10.11 -2.99
C LEU A 222 18.88 11.34 -3.29
N ASN A 223 18.32 12.28 -4.04
CA ASN A 223 19.03 13.49 -4.41
C ASN A 223 18.91 14.63 -3.38
N GLY A 224 18.20 14.42 -2.27
CA GLY A 224 17.98 15.45 -1.24
C GLY A 224 17.10 16.62 -1.68
N GLY A 225 16.57 16.59 -2.93
CA GLY A 225 15.81 17.67 -3.54
C GLY A 225 16.69 18.63 -4.37
N ILE A 226 16.04 19.58 -5.03
CA ILE A 226 16.67 20.61 -5.86
C ILE A 226 17.35 21.63 -4.94
N ASP A 227 18.58 22.02 -5.27
CA ASP A 227 19.29 23.13 -4.60
C ASP A 227 18.75 24.48 -5.12
N THR A 228 17.66 24.94 -4.50
CA THR A 228 16.98 26.18 -4.87
C THR A 228 17.81 27.44 -4.59
N GLY A 229 18.93 27.33 -3.87
CA GLY A 229 19.90 28.41 -3.72
C GLY A 229 20.73 28.65 -4.97
N LYS A 230 20.85 27.63 -5.85
CA LYS A 230 21.63 27.70 -7.08
C LYS A 230 20.78 27.83 -8.35
N VAL A 231 19.49 27.54 -8.29
CA VAL A 231 18.60 27.61 -9.45
C VAL A 231 17.23 28.19 -9.07
N ASP A 232 16.79 29.18 -9.83
CA ASP A 232 15.42 29.67 -9.76
C ASP A 232 14.51 28.72 -10.54
N PHE A 233 13.83 27.83 -9.82
CA PHE A 233 12.96 26.84 -10.39
C PHE A 233 11.81 27.47 -11.20
N ALA A 234 11.28 28.60 -10.75
CA ALA A 234 10.17 29.28 -11.40
C ALA A 234 10.52 29.81 -12.79
N LYS A 235 11.75 30.32 -12.97
CA LYS A 235 12.23 30.85 -14.26
C LYS A 235 12.68 29.75 -15.22
N ASN A 236 13.00 28.57 -14.72
CA ASN A 236 13.62 27.47 -15.50
C ASN A 236 12.67 26.27 -15.71
N VAL A 237 11.36 26.49 -15.81
CA VAL A 237 10.35 25.42 -15.94
C VAL A 237 10.57 24.57 -17.20
N THR A 238 11.11 25.11 -18.28
CA THR A 238 11.32 24.42 -19.56
C THR A 238 12.70 23.77 -19.72
N VAL A 239 13.64 24.02 -18.80
CA VAL A 239 15.00 23.44 -18.83
C VAL A 239 14.95 21.96 -18.44
N ASP A 240 15.80 21.11 -19.02
CA ASP A 240 15.92 19.71 -18.62
C ASP A 240 16.32 19.60 -17.14
N LYS A 241 15.46 19.02 -16.35
CA LYS A 241 15.62 18.91 -14.89
C LYS A 241 16.77 18.01 -14.46
N GLN A 242 17.31 17.17 -15.36
CA GLN A 242 18.55 16.41 -15.10
C GLN A 242 19.77 17.32 -14.91
N LEU A 243 19.71 18.57 -15.39
CA LEU A 243 20.78 19.55 -15.26
C LEU A 243 20.68 20.37 -13.96
N PHE A 244 19.59 20.24 -13.21
CA PHE A 244 19.41 21.01 -11.98
C PHE A 244 20.35 20.51 -10.89
N PRO A 245 21.03 21.43 -10.17
CA PRO A 245 21.80 21.05 -9.00
C PRO A 245 20.89 20.47 -7.92
N VAL A 246 21.37 19.42 -7.30
CA VAL A 246 20.67 18.70 -6.22
C VAL A 246 21.57 18.61 -5.00
N TYR A 247 20.97 18.37 -3.82
CA TYR A 247 21.74 18.37 -2.58
C TYR A 247 22.62 17.13 -2.40
N LEU A 248 22.17 15.95 -2.88
CA LEU A 248 22.87 14.67 -2.69
C LEU A 248 23.07 13.97 -4.05
N SER A 249 24.21 13.29 -4.21
CA SER A 249 24.57 12.60 -5.45
C SER A 249 24.86 11.11 -5.29
N THR A 250 25.23 10.67 -4.09
CA THR A 250 25.62 9.30 -3.77
C THR A 250 24.63 8.57 -2.86
N ALA A 251 23.72 9.32 -2.23
CA ALA A 251 22.78 8.78 -1.27
C ALA A 251 21.79 7.78 -1.90
N ARG A 252 21.61 6.65 -1.23
CA ARG A 252 20.74 5.55 -1.69
C ARG A 252 20.09 4.82 -0.54
N GLN A 253 18.93 4.27 -0.81
CA GLN A 253 18.26 3.37 0.13
C GLN A 253 17.93 2.03 -0.52
N ASN A 254 17.93 0.98 0.31
CA ASN A 254 17.56 -0.36 -0.07
C ASN A 254 16.63 -0.93 1.01
N ILE A 255 15.40 -1.25 0.63
CA ILE A 255 14.40 -1.81 1.53
C ILE A 255 14.05 -3.20 1.01
N ARG A 256 13.98 -4.17 1.92
CA ARG A 256 13.55 -5.54 1.64
C ARG A 256 12.54 -5.94 2.70
N THR A 257 11.42 -6.47 2.27
CA THR A 257 10.46 -7.10 3.19
C THR A 257 10.11 -8.49 2.68
N ALA A 258 10.04 -9.44 3.58
CA ALA A 258 9.55 -10.79 3.30
C ALA A 258 8.49 -11.14 4.34
N GLU A 259 7.41 -11.75 3.89
CA GLU A 259 6.37 -12.28 4.76
C GLU A 259 5.98 -13.67 4.30
N THR A 260 5.87 -14.60 5.24
CA THR A 260 5.36 -15.95 5.02
C THR A 260 4.23 -16.18 6.01
N ASN A 261 3.08 -16.59 5.52
CA ASN A 261 1.96 -16.98 6.36
C ASN A 261 1.50 -18.39 5.99
N LEU A 262 1.25 -19.18 7.01
CA LEU A 262 0.61 -20.48 6.91
C LEU A 262 -0.55 -20.55 7.88
N SER A 263 -1.72 -20.81 7.37
CA SER A 263 -2.91 -21.06 8.19
C SER A 263 -3.44 -22.44 7.90
N LEU A 264 -3.74 -23.17 8.97
CA LEU A 264 -4.34 -24.47 8.94
C LEU A 264 -5.68 -24.41 9.67
N PHE A 265 -6.68 -25.10 9.19
CA PHE A 265 -7.95 -25.22 9.89
C PHE A 265 -8.48 -26.65 9.86
N PHE A 266 -9.21 -26.99 10.90
CA PHE A 266 -9.88 -28.27 11.03
C PHE A 266 -11.28 -28.05 11.61
N ARG A 267 -12.31 -28.52 10.88
CA ARG A 267 -13.72 -28.56 11.34
C ARG A 267 -14.00 -29.94 11.93
N PHE A 268 -14.39 -29.99 13.19
CA PHE A 268 -14.54 -31.28 13.91
C PHE A 268 -15.97 -31.76 14.03
N ASN A 269 -16.98 -30.97 13.65
CA ASN A 269 -18.35 -31.44 13.61
C ASN A 269 -18.82 -31.82 12.20
N LYS A 270 -19.95 -32.52 12.11
CA LYS A 270 -20.55 -33.00 10.86
C LYS A 270 -21.22 -31.87 10.07
N ASP A 271 -21.35 -32.03 8.74
CA ASP A 271 -21.94 -31.04 7.83
C ASP A 271 -23.43 -30.75 8.07
N SER A 272 -24.17 -31.66 8.75
CA SER A 272 -25.59 -31.54 9.03
C SER A 272 -25.94 -30.62 10.20
N MET A 273 -24.96 -30.08 10.91
CA MET A 273 -25.20 -29.21 12.07
C MET A 273 -25.28 -27.74 11.66
N ASN A 274 -26.28 -27.02 12.21
CA ASN A 274 -26.45 -25.58 12.00
C ASN A 274 -25.29 -24.71 12.54
N VAL A 275 -24.38 -25.32 13.30
CA VAL A 275 -23.24 -24.70 13.94
C VAL A 275 -21.98 -25.46 13.56
N GLU A 276 -21.01 -24.77 13.00
CA GLU A 276 -19.70 -25.32 12.63
C GLU A 276 -18.64 -24.88 13.63
N HIS A 277 -17.84 -25.82 14.07
CA HIS A 277 -16.75 -25.61 15.03
C HIS A 277 -15.41 -25.90 14.36
N TYR A 278 -14.50 -24.95 14.46
CA TYR A 278 -13.17 -25.06 13.87
C TYR A 278 -12.09 -24.82 14.91
N LEU A 279 -11.01 -25.54 14.77
CA LEU A 279 -9.71 -25.17 15.32
C LEU A 279 -8.86 -24.63 14.16
N ALA A 280 -8.17 -23.53 14.39
CA ALA A 280 -7.27 -22.94 13.42
C ALA A 280 -5.92 -22.62 14.06
N TYR A 281 -4.90 -22.80 13.26
CA TYR A 281 -3.52 -22.37 13.56
C TYR A 281 -3.08 -21.38 12.50
N GLU A 282 -2.45 -20.30 12.92
CA GLU A 282 -1.83 -19.32 12.01
C GLU A 282 -0.40 -19.06 12.45
N GLY A 283 0.55 -19.41 11.57
CA GLY A 283 1.96 -19.07 11.69
C GLY A 283 2.30 -17.94 10.72
N ASN A 284 2.92 -16.86 11.20
CA ASN A 284 3.36 -15.75 10.38
C ASN A 284 4.81 -15.40 10.70
N TYR A 285 5.64 -15.30 9.66
CA TYR A 285 7.00 -14.81 9.75
C TYR A 285 7.16 -13.57 8.87
N GLN A 286 7.70 -12.51 9.45
CA GLN A 286 8.02 -11.26 8.76
C GLN A 286 9.48 -10.91 8.97
N SER A 287 10.13 -10.46 7.89
CA SER A 287 11.48 -9.92 7.92
C SER A 287 11.48 -8.59 7.16
N ASN A 288 11.87 -7.53 7.85
CA ASN A 288 11.99 -6.21 7.30
C ASN A 288 13.43 -5.73 7.45
N TYR A 289 14.00 -5.23 6.38
CA TYR A 289 15.36 -4.70 6.33
C TYR A 289 15.36 -3.36 5.61
N TRP A 290 16.01 -2.39 6.21
CA TRP A 290 16.24 -1.06 5.65
C TRP A 290 17.73 -0.75 5.70
N LEU A 291 18.25 -0.12 4.66
CA LEU A 291 19.63 0.34 4.54
C LEU A 291 19.63 1.74 3.93
N TYR A 292 20.34 2.66 4.55
CA TYR A 292 20.78 3.91 3.97
C TYR A 292 22.29 3.89 3.77
N ALA A 293 22.76 4.46 2.67
CA ALA A 293 24.18 4.65 2.43
C ALA A 293 24.41 5.92 1.61
N ASP A 294 25.46 6.68 1.95
CA ASP A 294 25.99 7.80 1.19
C ASP A 294 27.53 7.78 1.14
N GLY A 295 28.10 8.64 0.30
CA GLY A 295 29.53 8.87 0.22
C GLY A 295 29.96 10.12 0.99
N ALA A 296 31.26 10.29 1.18
CA ALA A 296 31.84 11.41 1.91
C ALA A 296 31.40 12.80 1.42
N SER A 297 31.17 12.98 0.11
CA SER A 297 30.69 14.24 -0.47
C SER A 297 29.29 14.64 0.02
N ASP A 298 28.41 13.67 0.23
CA ASP A 298 27.05 13.93 0.69
C ASP A 298 26.99 14.07 2.20
N SER A 299 27.85 13.35 2.93
CA SER A 299 27.99 13.39 4.39
C SER A 299 28.22 14.82 4.92
N THR A 300 28.96 15.63 4.19
CA THR A 300 29.26 17.03 4.59
C THR A 300 28.03 17.95 4.56
N ARG A 301 26.92 17.50 3.96
CA ARG A 301 25.66 18.27 3.90
C ARG A 301 24.84 18.22 5.20
N TYR A 302 25.11 17.23 6.04
CA TYR A 302 24.43 17.13 7.33
C TYR A 302 25.15 17.98 8.39
N SER A 303 24.40 18.81 9.09
CA SER A 303 24.94 19.73 10.12
C SER A 303 25.47 19.04 11.37
N ARG A 304 25.19 17.75 11.52
CA ARG A 304 25.62 16.92 12.64
C ARG A 304 26.48 15.77 12.12
N THR A 305 27.64 15.60 12.70
CA THR A 305 28.51 14.44 12.51
C THR A 305 28.87 13.91 13.89
N ASP A 306 28.43 12.69 14.21
CA ASP A 306 28.88 12.00 15.41
C ASP A 306 30.08 11.13 15.04
N THR A 307 31.25 11.49 15.56
CA THR A 307 32.52 10.81 15.24
C THR A 307 32.55 9.37 15.75
N LEU A 308 31.72 9.00 16.74
CA LEU A 308 31.62 7.62 17.26
C LEU A 308 31.06 6.65 16.22
N PHE A 309 30.22 7.13 15.31
CA PHE A 309 29.52 6.30 14.30
C PHE A 309 30.06 6.52 12.89
N TYR A 310 31.15 7.24 12.74
CA TYR A 310 31.72 7.60 11.44
C TYR A 310 32.31 6.36 10.74
N SER A 311 31.97 6.16 9.47
CA SER A 311 32.59 5.12 8.66
C SER A 311 34.04 5.51 8.32
N LYS A 312 34.96 4.55 8.30
CA LYS A 312 36.37 4.75 7.89
C LYS A 312 36.52 5.37 6.48
N THR A 313 35.47 5.31 5.66
CA THR A 313 35.43 5.83 4.29
C THR A 313 34.84 7.24 4.20
N GLY A 314 34.47 7.84 5.34
CA GLY A 314 33.89 9.20 5.37
C GLY A 314 32.42 9.28 4.94
N GLY A 315 31.77 8.16 4.60
CA GLY A 315 30.34 8.08 4.25
C GLY A 315 29.53 7.32 5.29
N SER A 316 28.21 7.29 5.14
CA SER A 316 27.28 6.56 6.02
C SER A 316 26.91 5.19 5.47
N LEU A 317 26.73 4.24 6.38
CA LEU A 317 26.19 2.91 6.08
C LEU A 317 25.32 2.44 7.27
N ASP A 318 24.05 2.83 7.26
CA ASP A 318 23.13 2.58 8.35
C ASP A 318 22.15 1.49 7.98
N SER A 319 21.95 0.52 8.84
CA SER A 319 20.98 -0.54 8.60
C SER A 319 20.14 -0.84 9.82
N VAL A 320 18.88 -1.14 9.55
CA VAL A 320 17.90 -1.59 10.57
C VAL A 320 17.23 -2.86 10.08
N SER A 321 17.15 -3.84 10.96
CA SER A 321 16.46 -5.11 10.70
C SER A 321 15.40 -5.36 11.77
N LEU A 322 14.23 -5.81 11.34
CA LEU A 322 13.21 -6.35 12.24
C LEU A 322 12.72 -7.69 11.70
N LYS A 323 12.87 -8.72 12.50
CA LYS A 323 12.26 -10.02 12.28
C LYS A 323 11.13 -10.23 13.27
N ARG A 324 10.03 -10.78 12.82
CA ARG A 324 8.87 -11.07 13.67
C ARG A 324 8.35 -12.46 13.33
N PHE A 325 8.10 -13.25 14.35
CA PHE A 325 7.47 -14.54 14.23
C PHE A 325 6.26 -14.61 15.16
N SER A 326 5.11 -14.97 14.66
CA SER A 326 3.90 -15.11 15.48
C SER A 326 3.18 -16.42 15.22
N ASN A 327 2.64 -17.00 16.28
CA ASN A 327 1.79 -18.19 16.26
C ASN A 327 0.47 -17.88 16.92
N SER A 328 -0.63 -18.22 16.26
CA SER A 328 -1.98 -18.04 16.78
C SER A 328 -2.70 -19.40 16.81
N PHE A 329 -3.35 -19.70 17.91
CA PHE A 329 -4.23 -20.85 18.08
C PHE A 329 -5.64 -20.33 18.35
N LEU A 330 -6.56 -20.67 17.48
CA LEU A 330 -7.88 -20.06 17.44
C LEU A 330 -8.96 -21.12 17.46
N TYR A 331 -9.98 -20.89 18.28
CA TYR A 331 -11.25 -21.57 18.18
C TYR A 331 -12.22 -20.66 17.44
N LYS A 332 -12.91 -21.19 16.42
CA LYS A 332 -13.91 -20.48 15.63
C LYS A 332 -15.23 -21.24 15.63
N LEU A 333 -16.28 -20.49 15.84
CA LEU A 333 -17.67 -20.93 15.75
C LEU A 333 -18.36 -20.19 14.62
N LYS A 334 -19.01 -20.93 13.72
CA LYS A 334 -19.84 -20.36 12.66
C LYS A 334 -21.25 -20.93 12.74
N ALA A 335 -22.23 -20.05 12.93
CA ALA A 335 -23.66 -20.42 13.08
C ALA A 335 -24.49 -19.48 12.20
N ARG A 336 -25.04 -19.97 11.10
CA ARG A 336 -25.82 -19.18 10.13
C ARG A 336 -25.13 -17.84 9.80
N LYS A 337 -25.62 -16.71 10.38
CA LYS A 337 -25.09 -15.35 10.18
C LYS A 337 -24.03 -14.95 11.20
N LEU A 338 -23.82 -15.74 12.24
CA LEU A 338 -22.86 -15.45 13.30
C LEU A 338 -21.55 -16.19 13.04
N THR A 339 -20.43 -15.48 13.03
CA THR A 339 -19.10 -16.06 13.13
C THR A 339 -18.41 -15.42 14.33
N PHE A 340 -17.93 -16.24 15.24
CA PHE A 340 -17.15 -15.82 16.41
C PHE A 340 -15.84 -16.57 16.43
N TYR A 341 -14.78 -15.93 16.84
CA TYR A 341 -13.55 -16.61 17.19
C TYR A 341 -12.88 -15.99 18.40
N ALA A 342 -12.15 -16.81 19.11
CA ALA A 342 -11.27 -16.38 20.18
C ALA A 342 -10.02 -17.27 20.22
N GLY A 343 -8.94 -16.74 20.71
CA GLY A 343 -7.73 -17.52 20.82
C GLY A 343 -6.54 -16.77 21.41
N TYR A 344 -5.43 -17.46 21.39
CA TYR A 344 -4.14 -17.03 21.89
C TYR A 344 -3.18 -16.79 20.74
N LYS A 345 -2.38 -15.72 20.83
CA LYS A 345 -1.30 -15.41 19.92
C LYS A 345 -0.01 -15.14 20.71
N SER A 346 1.08 -15.78 20.33
CA SER A 346 2.42 -15.38 20.73
C SER A 346 3.10 -14.62 19.62
N GLU A 347 3.83 -13.56 19.94
CA GLU A 347 4.59 -12.77 18.98
C GLU A 347 6.00 -12.53 19.50
N PHE A 348 6.97 -13.11 18.82
CA PHE A 348 8.38 -12.89 19.04
C PHE A 348 8.89 -11.87 18.01
N SER A 349 9.63 -10.86 18.46
CA SER A 349 10.25 -9.86 17.59
C SER A 349 11.71 -9.64 17.97
N HIS A 350 12.56 -9.49 16.94
CA HIS A 350 13.96 -9.17 17.05
C HIS A 350 14.23 -7.90 16.24
N TYR A 351 14.51 -6.79 16.91
CA TYR A 351 14.94 -5.54 16.32
C TYR A 351 16.45 -5.41 16.48
N TYR A 352 17.14 -5.18 15.38
CA TYR A 352 18.59 -5.07 15.32
C TYR A 352 19.03 -3.84 14.54
N GLN A 353 19.96 -3.12 15.12
CA GLN A 353 20.76 -2.05 14.53
C GLN A 353 22.19 -2.20 15.08
N THR A 354 23.21 -1.66 14.41
CA THR A 354 24.63 -1.87 14.76
C THR A 354 24.95 -1.63 16.24
N TYR A 355 24.28 -0.68 16.90
CA TYR A 355 24.52 -0.32 18.30
C TYR A 355 23.31 -0.58 19.20
N TYR A 356 22.29 -1.24 18.71
CA TYR A 356 21.11 -1.56 19.50
C TYR A 356 20.48 -2.88 19.03
N ASP A 357 20.38 -3.82 19.95
CA ASP A 357 19.80 -5.14 19.75
C ASP A 357 18.78 -5.44 20.84
N THR A 358 17.57 -5.83 20.47
CA THR A 358 16.52 -6.16 21.43
C THR A 358 15.59 -7.24 20.93
N LEU A 359 15.20 -8.09 21.87
CA LEU A 359 14.24 -9.17 21.68
C LEU A 359 12.98 -8.87 22.50
N ALA A 360 11.83 -9.15 21.95
CA ALA A 360 10.57 -9.02 22.67
C ALA A 360 9.68 -10.24 22.37
N LEU A 361 9.14 -10.84 23.42
CA LEU A 361 8.12 -11.87 23.35
C LEU A 361 6.86 -11.33 24.00
N ASN A 362 5.76 -11.29 23.24
CA ASN A 362 4.47 -10.81 23.70
C ASN A 362 3.43 -11.92 23.58
N HIS A 363 2.51 -11.93 24.54
CA HIS A 363 1.38 -12.85 24.59
C HIS A 363 0.08 -12.08 24.49
N LEU A 364 -0.76 -12.45 23.53
CA LEU A 364 -1.97 -11.73 23.17
C LEU A 364 -3.19 -12.62 23.24
N ALA A 365 -4.27 -12.06 23.74
CA ALA A 365 -5.62 -12.55 23.47
C ALA A 365 -6.12 -11.95 22.15
N VAL A 366 -6.72 -12.77 21.30
CA VAL A 366 -7.31 -12.33 20.03
C VAL A 366 -8.75 -12.79 19.95
N THR A 367 -9.62 -11.94 19.42
CA THR A 367 -11.05 -12.23 19.30
C THR A 367 -11.65 -11.55 18.10
N GLY A 368 -12.75 -12.08 17.61
CA GLY A 368 -13.52 -11.44 16.55
C GLY A 368 -14.95 -11.96 16.47
N LEU A 369 -15.82 -11.08 16.03
CA LEU A 369 -17.24 -11.29 15.87
C LEU A 369 -17.67 -10.78 14.50
N GLN A 370 -18.45 -11.57 13.79
CA GLN A 370 -19.13 -11.14 12.56
C GLN A 370 -20.60 -11.55 12.62
N LEU A 371 -21.49 -10.60 12.39
CA LEU A 371 -22.92 -10.82 12.33
C LEU A 371 -23.42 -10.50 10.91
N GLY A 372 -23.42 -11.51 10.05
CA GLY A 372 -23.76 -11.37 8.63
C GLY A 372 -22.93 -10.27 7.96
N HIS A 373 -23.62 -9.33 7.31
CA HIS A 373 -23.03 -8.12 6.70
C HIS A 373 -23.23 -6.86 7.56
N ILE A 374 -23.88 -7.01 8.72
CA ILE A 374 -24.32 -5.86 9.55
C ILE A 374 -23.18 -5.38 10.44
N LEU A 375 -22.45 -6.30 11.08
CA LEU A 375 -21.43 -5.97 12.07
C LEU A 375 -20.22 -6.89 11.93
N GLN A 376 -19.04 -6.32 11.99
CA GLN A 376 -17.78 -7.01 12.16
C GLN A 376 -16.98 -6.29 13.25
N ALA A 377 -16.45 -7.03 14.21
CA ALA A 377 -15.59 -6.51 15.25
C ALA A 377 -14.39 -7.44 15.45
N THR A 378 -13.22 -6.88 15.72
CA THR A 378 -11.99 -7.63 16.01
C THR A 378 -11.24 -6.96 17.14
N GLY A 379 -10.56 -7.74 17.97
CA GLY A 379 -9.80 -7.26 19.10
C GLY A 379 -8.53 -8.08 19.31
N GLN A 380 -7.46 -7.38 19.69
CA GLN A 380 -6.20 -7.97 20.16
C GLN A 380 -5.79 -7.20 21.43
N TYR A 381 -5.38 -7.92 22.45
CA TYR A 381 -4.90 -7.35 23.71
C TYR A 381 -3.64 -8.08 24.16
N VAL A 382 -2.59 -7.33 24.44
CA VAL A 382 -1.33 -7.85 24.95
C VAL A 382 -1.44 -7.97 26.47
N PHE A 383 -1.55 -9.17 27.00
CA PHE A 383 -1.71 -9.39 28.42
C PHE A 383 -0.39 -9.68 29.14
N ALA A 384 0.67 -10.07 28.39
CA ALA A 384 1.99 -10.28 28.96
C ALA A 384 3.11 -10.00 27.94
N GLY A 385 4.28 -9.63 28.45
CA GLY A 385 5.46 -9.25 27.67
C GLY A 385 5.78 -7.76 27.76
N PRO A 386 6.84 -7.29 27.07
CA PRO A 386 7.30 -5.90 27.13
C PRO A 386 6.23 -4.87 26.72
N ASN A 387 5.26 -5.29 25.91
CA ASN A 387 4.20 -4.42 25.42
C ASN A 387 2.84 -4.70 26.09
N ALA A 388 2.83 -5.25 27.30
CA ALA A 388 1.60 -5.51 28.05
C ALA A 388 0.75 -4.24 28.20
N GLY A 389 -0.58 -4.37 28.09
CA GLY A 389 -1.53 -3.26 28.10
C GLY A 389 -1.76 -2.61 26.72
N ASN A 390 -1.00 -2.97 25.68
CA ASN A 390 -1.29 -2.53 24.32
C ASN A 390 -2.49 -3.30 23.76
N TYR A 391 -3.28 -2.61 22.93
CA TYR A 391 -4.45 -3.22 22.28
C TYR A 391 -4.69 -2.63 20.90
N LEU A 392 -5.46 -3.39 20.10
CA LEU A 392 -6.03 -2.95 18.84
C LEU A 392 -7.47 -3.48 18.79
N ALA A 393 -8.43 -2.59 18.60
CA ALA A 393 -9.84 -2.92 18.42
C ALA A 393 -10.36 -2.24 17.16
N ASN A 394 -11.06 -2.99 16.33
CA ASN A 394 -11.72 -2.49 15.14
C ASN A 394 -13.17 -2.96 15.14
N ALA A 395 -14.08 -2.06 14.81
CA ALA A 395 -15.49 -2.38 14.61
C ALA A 395 -15.96 -1.73 13.33
N SER A 396 -16.78 -2.45 12.58
CA SER A 396 -17.38 -1.90 11.38
C SER A 396 -18.79 -2.44 11.21
N GLY A 397 -19.75 -1.54 10.97
CA GLY A 397 -21.14 -1.88 10.77
C GLY A 397 -21.69 -1.22 9.51
N ALA A 398 -22.69 -1.86 8.88
CA ALA A 398 -23.43 -1.29 7.79
C ALA A 398 -24.90 -1.68 7.86
N TYR A 399 -25.77 -0.71 7.62
CA TYR A 399 -27.20 -0.92 7.52
C TYR A 399 -27.69 -0.42 6.16
N PHE A 400 -28.56 -1.19 5.53
CA PHE A 400 -29.11 -0.92 4.20
C PHE A 400 -30.58 -0.56 4.30
N PHE A 401 -30.94 0.60 3.76
CA PHE A 401 -32.34 1.06 3.65
C PHE A 401 -32.87 0.66 2.26
N GLY A 402 -33.34 -0.59 2.15
CA GLY A 402 -33.66 -1.19 0.87
C GLY A 402 -32.44 -1.21 -0.07
N ASP A 403 -32.67 -1.08 -1.37
CA ASP A 403 -31.63 -1.11 -2.42
C ASP A 403 -31.04 0.28 -2.73
N LYS A 404 -31.51 1.34 -2.06
CA LYS A 404 -31.18 2.70 -2.45
C LYS A 404 -30.08 3.33 -1.61
N PHE A 405 -30.11 3.14 -0.30
CA PHE A 405 -29.21 3.81 0.62
C PHE A 405 -28.55 2.85 1.60
N SER A 406 -27.38 3.20 2.03
CA SER A 406 -26.68 2.52 3.12
C SER A 406 -26.03 3.52 4.06
N ILE A 407 -26.01 3.20 5.33
CA ILE A 407 -25.20 3.89 6.33
C ILE A 407 -24.15 2.91 6.86
N SER A 408 -22.90 3.33 6.96
CA SER A 408 -21.84 2.53 7.56
C SER A 408 -21.06 3.32 8.58
N LEU A 409 -20.67 2.66 9.65
CA LEU A 409 -19.80 3.18 10.69
C LEU A 409 -18.57 2.27 10.80
N ASP A 410 -17.39 2.85 10.72
CA ASP A 410 -16.11 2.21 11.00
C ASP A 410 -15.49 2.91 12.20
N ALA A 411 -15.10 2.16 13.23
CA ALA A 411 -14.47 2.68 14.43
C ALA A 411 -13.24 1.85 14.76
N ASN A 412 -12.15 2.49 15.13
CA ASN A 412 -10.91 1.83 15.50
C ASN A 412 -10.33 2.51 16.74
N ALA A 413 -9.76 1.69 17.62
CA ALA A 413 -9.03 2.15 18.80
C ALA A 413 -7.76 1.32 18.96
N ALA A 414 -6.64 1.99 19.25
CA ALA A 414 -5.37 1.33 19.47
C ALA A 414 -4.56 2.05 20.54
N ARG A 415 -3.86 1.28 21.36
CA ARG A 415 -2.77 1.74 22.22
C ARG A 415 -1.53 0.97 21.85
N GLN A 416 -0.44 1.67 21.51
CA GLN A 416 0.76 1.06 20.93
C GLN A 416 2.01 1.73 21.47
N MET A 417 3.09 0.97 21.61
CA MET A 417 4.42 1.56 21.77
C MET A 417 4.85 2.28 20.49
N PRO A 418 5.62 3.36 20.57
CA PRO A 418 6.25 3.99 19.42
C PRO A 418 7.13 3.01 18.64
N ALA A 419 7.36 3.32 17.35
CA ALA A 419 8.27 2.52 16.53
C ALA A 419 9.69 2.50 17.12
N TYR A 420 10.37 1.37 17.04
CA TYR A 420 11.74 1.25 17.57
C TYR A 420 12.67 2.31 17.01
N MET A 421 12.61 2.59 15.71
CA MET A 421 13.43 3.64 15.07
C MET A 421 13.19 5.05 15.63
N SER A 422 12.01 5.37 16.15
CA SER A 422 11.77 6.67 16.80
C SER A 422 12.28 6.71 18.25
N GLN A 423 12.46 5.55 18.86
CA GLN A 423 13.01 5.45 20.20
C GLN A 423 14.54 5.32 20.19
N TYR A 424 15.09 4.46 19.32
CA TYR A 424 16.51 4.14 19.25
C TYR A 424 16.99 4.20 17.83
N TYR A 425 17.93 5.09 17.55
CA TYR A 425 18.59 5.21 16.25
C TYR A 425 20.00 5.76 16.42
N PHE A 426 20.98 5.11 15.80
CA PHE A 426 22.39 5.44 15.92
C PHE A 426 23.04 5.42 14.55
N SER A 427 23.45 6.58 14.07
CA SER A 427 24.10 6.76 12.77
C SER A 427 25.07 7.95 12.80
N PRO A 428 25.92 8.12 11.80
CA PRO A 428 26.87 9.24 11.76
C PRO A 428 26.21 10.64 11.80
N HIS A 429 25.00 10.76 11.29
CA HIS A 429 24.33 12.07 11.18
C HIS A 429 23.22 12.27 12.21
N PHE A 430 22.66 11.19 12.71
CA PHE A 430 21.53 11.22 13.65
C PHE A 430 21.73 10.16 14.72
N SER A 431 21.62 10.58 15.97
CA SER A 431 21.67 9.67 17.09
C SER A 431 20.65 10.09 18.15
N TRP A 432 19.84 9.14 18.60
CA TRP A 432 18.91 9.36 19.70
C TRP A 432 18.58 8.08 20.46
N SER A 433 18.30 8.26 21.75
CA SER A 433 17.78 7.24 22.66
C SER A 433 16.67 7.88 23.49
N ASN A 434 15.42 7.60 23.14
CA ASN A 434 14.24 8.23 23.72
C ASN A 434 13.42 7.21 24.53
N ALA A 435 12.92 7.62 25.68
CA ALA A 435 11.99 6.85 26.49
C ALA A 435 10.55 7.35 26.27
N PHE A 436 10.03 7.20 25.06
CA PHE A 436 8.68 7.64 24.73
C PHE A 436 7.61 6.73 25.34
N GLY A 437 6.52 7.33 25.79
CA GLY A 437 5.34 6.63 26.27
C GLY A 437 4.47 6.09 25.15
N THR A 438 3.45 5.33 25.49
CA THR A 438 2.48 4.76 24.54
C THR A 438 1.68 5.83 23.80
N ILE A 439 1.37 5.55 22.55
CA ILE A 439 0.49 6.35 21.71
C ILE A 439 -0.90 5.71 21.72
N SER A 440 -1.93 6.49 22.07
CA SER A 440 -3.32 6.03 21.93
C SER A 440 -3.99 6.73 20.75
N THR A 441 -4.59 5.96 19.86
CA THR A 441 -5.28 6.48 18.68
C THR A 441 -6.70 5.94 18.64
N GLN A 442 -7.66 6.83 18.44
CA GLN A 442 -9.07 6.49 18.24
C GLN A 442 -9.53 7.19 16.97
N ASN A 443 -10.25 6.50 16.12
CA ASN A 443 -10.89 7.10 14.96
C ASN A 443 -12.25 6.48 14.66
N ALA A 444 -13.10 7.29 14.03
CA ALA A 444 -14.40 6.86 13.56
C ALA A 444 -14.69 7.48 12.19
N ARG A 445 -15.34 6.72 11.34
CA ARG A 445 -15.83 7.15 10.03
C ARG A 445 -17.28 6.77 9.87
N LEU A 446 -18.13 7.76 9.64
CA LEU A 446 -19.52 7.59 9.26
C LEU A 446 -19.65 7.84 7.75
N THR A 447 -20.33 6.95 7.03
CA THR A 447 -20.56 7.08 5.60
C THR A 447 -22.01 6.82 5.26
N LEU A 448 -22.65 7.76 4.57
CA LEU A 448 -23.93 7.59 3.89
C LEU A 448 -23.66 7.35 2.41
N GLY A 449 -24.11 6.24 1.87
CA GLY A 449 -23.87 5.84 0.49
C GLY A 449 -25.14 5.47 -0.25
N SER A 450 -25.07 5.58 -1.59
CA SER A 450 -26.12 5.08 -2.47
C SER A 450 -25.51 4.54 -3.76
N GLY A 451 -25.69 3.23 -3.97
CA GLY A 451 -25.33 2.60 -5.23
C GLY A 451 -26.20 3.09 -6.40
N LYS A 452 -27.50 3.28 -6.16
CA LYS A 452 -28.45 3.77 -7.16
C LYS A 452 -28.13 5.18 -7.66
N TYR A 453 -27.77 6.07 -6.74
CA TYR A 453 -27.47 7.48 -7.05
C TYR A 453 -25.97 7.74 -7.19
N ASN A 454 -25.12 6.72 -7.07
CA ASN A 454 -23.67 6.79 -7.22
C ASN A 454 -23.04 7.92 -6.40
N PHE A 455 -23.32 7.97 -5.11
CA PHE A 455 -22.69 8.91 -4.19
C PHE A 455 -22.27 8.24 -2.87
N SER A 456 -21.31 8.86 -2.21
CA SER A 456 -20.86 8.54 -0.87
C SER A 456 -20.49 9.85 -0.18
N LEU A 457 -21.18 10.18 0.90
CA LEU A 457 -20.94 11.34 1.76
C LEU A 457 -20.56 10.84 3.13
N GLY A 458 -19.57 11.46 3.77
CA GLY A 458 -19.22 11.03 5.11
C GLY A 458 -18.36 12.00 5.89
N ALA A 459 -18.19 11.64 7.15
CA ALA A 459 -17.32 12.32 8.10
C ALA A 459 -16.35 11.32 8.72
N PHE A 460 -15.13 11.77 8.98
CA PHE A 460 -14.09 11.04 9.68
C PHE A 460 -13.52 11.92 10.77
N ALA A 461 -13.32 11.36 11.95
CA ALA A 461 -12.64 12.01 13.05
C ALA A 461 -11.55 11.09 13.61
N GLN A 462 -10.41 11.65 13.96
CA GLN A 462 -9.31 10.95 14.63
C GLN A 462 -8.78 11.78 15.79
N SER A 463 -8.70 11.15 16.94
CA SER A 463 -7.96 11.67 18.10
C SER A 463 -6.73 10.81 18.35
N GLN A 464 -5.60 11.44 18.65
CA GLN A 464 -4.37 10.75 18.99
C GLN A 464 -3.71 11.41 20.20
N GLN A 465 -3.50 10.64 21.26
CA GLN A 465 -2.78 11.06 22.45
C GLN A 465 -1.30 10.71 22.32
N ASN A 466 -0.44 11.63 22.76
CA ASN A 466 1.02 11.49 22.78
C ASN A 466 1.62 11.07 21.42
N PRO A 467 1.21 11.70 20.28
CA PRO A 467 1.76 11.34 18.99
C PRO A 467 3.26 11.65 18.90
N ILE A 468 3.97 10.84 18.10
CA ILE A 468 5.35 11.12 17.72
C ILE A 468 5.36 11.91 16.41
N TYR A 469 6.15 12.97 16.37
CA TYR A 469 6.43 13.75 15.18
C TYR A 469 7.94 14.04 15.10
N PHE A 470 8.43 14.45 13.94
CA PHE A 470 9.80 14.89 13.74
C PHE A 470 9.81 16.43 13.67
N ASP A 471 10.58 17.04 14.54
CA ASP A 471 10.69 18.50 14.66
C ASP A 471 11.44 19.12 13.45
N THR A 472 11.63 20.42 13.47
CA THR A 472 12.34 21.15 12.37
C THR A 472 13.81 20.77 12.22
N LEU A 473 14.39 20.05 13.17
CA LEU A 473 15.75 19.48 13.12
C LEU A 473 15.74 18.01 12.68
N ALA A 474 14.60 17.48 12.23
CA ALA A 474 14.38 16.07 11.89
C ALA A 474 14.66 15.10 13.08
N LEU A 475 14.46 15.55 14.31
CA LEU A 475 14.57 14.74 15.51
C LEU A 475 13.19 14.29 16.00
N PRO A 476 13.03 13.04 16.45
CA PRO A 476 11.75 12.57 16.97
C PRO A 476 11.41 13.24 18.30
N ARG A 477 10.16 13.67 18.41
CA ARG A 477 9.59 14.27 19.62
C ARG A 477 8.24 13.61 19.92
N GLN A 478 7.90 13.51 21.17
CA GLN A 478 6.56 13.12 21.60
C GLN A 478 5.79 14.35 22.07
N TYR A 479 4.62 14.57 21.46
CA TYR A 479 3.71 15.64 21.90
C TYR A 479 3.00 15.21 23.17
N ASN A 480 3.10 16.02 24.21
CA ASN A 480 2.40 15.76 25.48
C ASN A 480 0.99 16.35 25.42
N GLY A 481 0.07 15.61 24.85
CA GLY A 481 -1.31 16.04 24.69
C GLY A 481 -2.06 15.25 23.62
N SER A 482 -3.25 15.71 23.30
CA SER A 482 -4.12 15.10 22.27
C SER A 482 -4.14 15.95 21.02
N THR A 483 -4.12 15.29 19.88
CA THR A 483 -4.37 15.90 18.57
C THR A 483 -5.71 15.44 18.01
N LEU A 484 -6.35 16.32 17.22
CA LEU A 484 -7.63 16.04 16.59
C LEU A 484 -7.55 16.35 15.09
N ILE A 485 -8.10 15.47 14.28
CA ILE A 485 -8.34 15.69 12.85
C ILE A 485 -9.80 15.40 12.58
N ALA A 486 -10.47 16.30 11.88
CA ALA A 486 -11.80 16.08 11.33
C ALA A 486 -11.73 16.18 9.80
N ARG A 487 -12.42 15.27 9.08
CA ARG A 487 -12.49 15.26 7.62
C ARG A 487 -13.92 14.99 7.18
N PHE A 488 -14.40 15.80 6.23
CA PHE A 488 -15.64 15.59 5.50
C PHE A 488 -15.31 15.21 4.06
N PHE A 489 -16.02 14.25 3.49
CA PHE A 489 -15.77 13.81 2.13
C PHE A 489 -17.06 13.58 1.36
N LEU A 490 -17.00 13.87 0.07
CA LEU A 490 -18.09 13.60 -0.88
C LEU A 490 -17.50 12.97 -2.14
N LYS A 491 -18.00 11.79 -2.48
CA LYS A 491 -17.77 11.15 -3.79
C LYS A 491 -19.10 11.14 -4.54
N LYS A 492 -19.11 11.69 -5.75
CA LYS A 492 -20.30 11.73 -6.60
C LYS A 492 -19.93 11.43 -8.03
N ASN A 493 -20.51 10.36 -8.57
CA ASN A 493 -20.36 9.99 -9.98
C ASN A 493 -21.66 10.30 -10.71
N LEU A 494 -21.57 11.20 -11.68
CA LEU A 494 -22.67 11.56 -12.57
C LEU A 494 -22.51 10.81 -13.89
N LYS A 495 -23.62 10.35 -14.42
CA LYS A 495 -23.71 9.73 -15.73
C LYS A 495 -24.80 10.42 -16.53
N LEU A 496 -24.41 11.02 -17.65
CA LEU A 496 -25.32 11.59 -18.63
C LEU A 496 -25.00 10.96 -20.01
N TRP A 497 -25.84 10.06 -20.47
CA TRP A 497 -25.61 9.25 -21.69
C TRP A 497 -24.23 8.56 -21.67
N HIS A 498 -23.32 9.02 -22.54
CA HIS A 498 -21.94 8.52 -22.65
C HIS A 498 -20.93 9.36 -21.87
N ILE A 499 -21.35 10.47 -21.26
CA ILE A 499 -20.48 11.33 -20.46
C ILE A 499 -20.51 10.87 -18.99
N ARG A 500 -19.34 10.77 -18.40
CA ARG A 500 -19.12 10.48 -16.98
C ARG A 500 -18.43 11.66 -16.33
N PHE A 501 -18.91 12.05 -15.16
CA PHE A 501 -18.27 13.05 -14.34
C PHE A 501 -18.11 12.51 -12.93
N ASN A 502 -16.90 12.06 -12.59
CA ASN A 502 -16.54 11.53 -11.29
C ASN A 502 -15.90 12.62 -10.44
N ASN A 503 -16.35 12.75 -9.20
CA ASN A 503 -15.88 13.75 -8.26
C ASN A 503 -15.53 13.11 -6.94
N ASP A 504 -14.39 13.49 -6.36
CA ASP A 504 -13.94 13.13 -5.01
C ASP A 504 -13.45 14.41 -4.33
N LEU A 505 -14.15 14.83 -3.29
CA LEU A 505 -13.93 16.06 -2.55
C LEU A 505 -13.61 15.70 -1.11
N ASN A 506 -12.54 16.25 -0.56
CA ASN A 506 -12.16 16.09 0.82
C ASN A 506 -11.86 17.46 1.42
N TYR A 507 -12.53 17.76 2.52
CA TYR A 507 -12.26 18.91 3.37
C TYR A 507 -11.85 18.42 4.74
N GLN A 508 -10.70 18.89 5.25
CA GLN A 508 -10.17 18.45 6.54
C GLN A 508 -9.60 19.60 7.34
N VAL A 509 -9.73 19.49 8.65
CA VAL A 509 -9.27 20.50 9.60
C VAL A 509 -8.63 19.83 10.81
N THR A 510 -7.68 20.53 11.41
CA THR A 510 -7.05 20.18 12.69
C THR A 510 -6.73 21.46 13.46
N PRO A 511 -6.96 21.51 14.77
CA PRO A 511 -6.50 22.61 15.60
C PRO A 511 -4.97 22.54 15.86
N ASN A 512 -4.35 21.39 15.62
CA ASN A 512 -2.95 21.10 15.95
C ASN A 512 -2.02 21.34 14.74
N THR A 513 -2.14 22.51 14.11
CA THR A 513 -1.38 22.84 12.88
C THR A 513 0.12 22.91 13.08
N ASP A 514 0.61 23.02 14.32
CA ASP A 514 2.03 23.05 14.64
C ASP A 514 2.73 21.71 14.44
N ILE A 515 1.99 20.59 14.57
CA ILE A 515 2.55 19.24 14.46
C ILE A 515 1.87 18.40 13.37
N ILE A 516 0.68 18.77 12.92
CA ILE A 516 -0.07 18.09 11.86
C ILE A 516 -0.17 18.99 10.65
N ARG A 517 0.51 18.62 9.57
CA ARG A 517 0.60 19.38 8.32
C ARG A 517 -0.25 18.73 7.24
N LEU A 518 -1.50 19.16 7.13
CA LEU A 518 -2.45 18.66 6.14
C LEU A 518 -3.05 19.82 5.33
N PRO A 519 -3.23 19.66 4.02
CA PRO A 519 -4.01 20.61 3.22
C PRO A 519 -5.48 20.54 3.63
N GLN A 520 -6.16 21.69 3.68
CA GLN A 520 -7.58 21.72 4.03
C GLN A 520 -8.47 21.10 2.95
N ILE A 521 -8.11 21.30 1.69
CA ILE A 521 -8.91 20.85 0.55
C ILE A 521 -8.05 19.96 -0.35
N CYS A 522 -8.56 18.76 -0.63
CA CYS A 522 -8.01 17.85 -1.64
C CYS A 522 -9.15 17.40 -2.53
N THR A 523 -9.04 17.62 -3.84
CA THR A 523 -10.10 17.22 -4.78
C THR A 523 -9.53 16.44 -5.97
N PHE A 524 -10.36 15.55 -6.52
CA PHE A 524 -10.12 14.86 -7.76
C PHE A 524 -11.38 14.86 -8.61
N HIS A 525 -11.25 15.30 -9.84
CA HIS A 525 -12.32 15.40 -10.81
C HIS A 525 -11.92 14.69 -12.09
N GLN A 526 -12.86 13.99 -12.71
CA GLN A 526 -12.62 13.26 -13.94
C GLN A 526 -13.85 13.39 -14.85
N LEU A 527 -13.68 14.00 -16.00
CA LEU A 527 -14.71 14.16 -17.03
C LEU A 527 -14.29 13.37 -18.27
N TYR A 528 -15.10 12.40 -18.70
CA TYR A 528 -14.76 11.55 -19.83
C TYR A 528 -15.98 11.01 -20.57
N TYR A 529 -15.80 10.76 -21.84
CA TYR A 529 -16.68 9.93 -22.66
C TYR A 529 -16.48 8.46 -22.34
N GLU A 530 -17.55 7.67 -22.27
CA GLU A 530 -17.52 6.23 -22.15
C GLU A 530 -18.56 5.60 -23.08
N GLY A 531 -18.09 4.81 -24.03
CA GLY A 531 -18.99 4.17 -24.98
C GLY A 531 -18.38 2.99 -25.72
N LYS A 532 -19.24 2.25 -26.39
CA LYS A 532 -18.85 1.17 -27.30
C LYS A 532 -18.92 1.67 -28.73
N LEU A 533 -17.87 1.45 -29.48
CA LEU A 533 -17.71 1.83 -30.89
C LEU A 533 -17.62 0.59 -31.78
N PHE A 534 -17.75 0.76 -33.10
CA PHE A 534 -17.57 -0.28 -34.11
C PHE A 534 -18.40 -1.55 -33.82
N LYS A 535 -19.74 -1.40 -33.74
CA LYS A 535 -20.67 -2.50 -33.45
C LYS A 535 -20.34 -3.24 -32.12
N ASN A 536 -19.92 -2.48 -31.10
CA ASN A 536 -19.49 -2.97 -29.77
C ASN A 536 -18.13 -3.70 -29.72
N ALA A 537 -17.34 -3.68 -30.78
CA ALA A 537 -16.02 -4.31 -30.79
C ALA A 537 -15.00 -3.56 -29.95
N LEU A 538 -15.09 -2.24 -29.86
CA LEU A 538 -14.19 -1.37 -29.10
C LEU A 538 -14.96 -0.68 -27.99
N TRP A 539 -14.55 -0.90 -26.73
CA TRP A 539 -14.95 -0.07 -25.61
C TRP A 539 -13.93 1.05 -25.41
N LEU A 540 -14.39 2.29 -25.36
CA LEU A 540 -13.55 3.49 -25.29
C LEU A 540 -13.92 4.35 -24.07
N GLN A 541 -12.89 4.83 -23.35
CA GLN A 541 -12.97 5.99 -22.47
C GLN A 541 -11.94 7.02 -22.92
N ALA A 542 -12.34 8.27 -23.06
CA ALA A 542 -11.45 9.37 -23.41
C ALA A 542 -11.86 10.63 -22.64
N GLY A 543 -10.92 11.29 -22.00
CA GLY A 543 -11.26 12.44 -21.17
C GLY A 543 -10.10 13.10 -20.47
N VAL A 544 -10.46 13.95 -19.53
CA VAL A 544 -9.54 14.75 -18.71
C VAL A 544 -9.75 14.44 -17.24
N GLN A 545 -8.69 14.55 -16.46
CA GLN A 545 -8.74 14.50 -15.01
C GLN A 545 -7.95 15.66 -14.40
N ALA A 546 -8.44 16.16 -13.28
CA ALA A 546 -7.82 17.25 -12.55
C ALA A 546 -7.73 16.92 -11.06
N ARG A 547 -6.62 17.32 -10.43
CA ARG A 547 -6.37 17.16 -9.00
C ARG A 547 -5.96 18.50 -8.43
N TYR A 548 -6.56 18.87 -7.31
CA TYR A 548 -6.23 20.09 -6.60
C TYR A 548 -5.93 19.80 -5.14
N ILE A 549 -4.93 20.46 -4.62
CA ILE A 549 -4.49 20.44 -3.23
C ILE A 549 -4.32 21.89 -2.80
N SER A 550 -5.02 22.31 -1.72
CA SER A 550 -4.87 23.66 -1.18
C SER A 550 -3.47 23.90 -0.61
N ALA A 551 -3.11 25.16 -0.43
CA ALA A 551 -1.86 25.54 0.21
C ALA A 551 -1.77 25.00 1.64
N PHE A 552 -0.59 24.55 2.04
CA PHE A 552 -0.28 24.06 3.38
C PHE A 552 1.24 24.04 3.61
N LYS A 553 1.65 24.04 4.87
CA LYS A 553 3.05 23.85 5.25
C LYS A 553 3.43 22.37 5.10
N ALA A 554 3.89 21.96 3.92
CA ALA A 554 4.25 20.57 3.62
C ALA A 554 5.45 20.12 4.44
N ASN A 555 5.45 18.85 4.87
CA ASN A 555 6.61 18.27 5.56
C ASN A 555 7.82 18.16 4.62
N ALA A 556 9.00 18.47 5.14
CA ALA A 556 10.27 18.21 4.48
C ALA A 556 10.67 16.73 4.66
N TYR A 557 11.59 16.25 3.85
CA TYR A 557 12.07 14.87 3.90
C TYR A 557 13.54 14.78 4.26
N MET A 558 13.87 13.90 5.22
CA MET A 558 15.24 13.60 5.64
C MET A 558 15.70 12.25 5.09
N PRO A 559 16.58 12.23 4.07
CA PRO A 559 17.06 11.00 3.45
C PRO A 559 17.72 10.01 4.42
N ALA A 560 18.59 10.51 5.31
CA ALA A 560 19.36 9.66 6.22
C ALA A 560 18.50 8.86 7.22
N THR A 561 17.32 9.34 7.57
CA THR A 561 16.42 8.68 8.52
C THR A 561 15.15 8.12 7.88
N ASN A 562 14.92 8.38 6.59
CA ASN A 562 13.68 8.04 5.88
C ASN A 562 12.42 8.64 6.55
N GLN A 563 12.53 9.85 7.11
CA GLN A 563 11.42 10.49 7.83
C GLN A 563 11.02 11.80 7.19
N PHE A 564 9.72 12.08 7.24
CA PHE A 564 9.18 13.41 6.97
C PHE A 564 9.18 14.20 8.29
N TYR A 565 9.61 15.46 8.22
CA TYR A 565 9.80 16.33 9.37
C TYR A 565 9.19 17.72 9.13
N LEU A 566 8.93 18.45 10.21
CA LEU A 566 8.30 19.76 10.16
C LEU A 566 9.22 20.80 9.52
N GLN A 567 8.63 21.72 8.76
CA GLN A 567 9.25 22.97 8.33
C GLN A 567 8.22 24.11 8.40
N ASP A 568 8.71 25.33 8.66
CA ASP A 568 7.86 26.52 8.80
C ASP A 568 8.19 27.63 7.79
N GLN A 569 9.10 27.36 6.86
CA GLN A 569 9.64 28.36 5.95
C GLN A 569 8.68 28.73 4.84
N LYS A 570 7.94 27.76 4.26
CA LYS A 570 7.14 27.97 3.05
C LYS A 570 5.93 27.05 2.99
N GLU A 571 4.85 27.57 2.41
CA GLU A 571 3.68 26.78 2.03
C GLU A 571 3.84 26.24 0.60
N TYR A 572 3.28 25.06 0.37
CA TYR A 572 3.29 24.32 -0.87
C TYR A 572 1.88 23.93 -1.27
N GLY A 573 1.68 23.46 -2.49
CA GLY A 573 0.36 23.18 -3.03
C GLY A 573 -0.26 24.41 -3.71
N ASN A 574 -1.56 24.59 -3.61
CA ASN A 574 -2.36 25.57 -4.37
C ASN A 574 -2.14 25.45 -5.88
N TYR A 575 -2.11 24.20 -6.35
CA TYR A 575 -1.83 23.87 -7.73
C TYR A 575 -2.81 22.82 -8.25
N VAL A 576 -3.25 22.97 -9.49
CA VAL A 576 -4.10 22.01 -10.19
C VAL A 576 -3.24 21.19 -11.14
N PHE A 577 -3.23 19.85 -10.99
CA PHE A 577 -2.65 18.94 -11.96
C PHE A 577 -3.72 18.50 -12.94
N VAL A 578 -3.45 18.60 -14.23
CA VAL A 578 -4.36 18.17 -15.29
C VAL A 578 -3.71 17.13 -16.17
N ASP A 579 -4.41 16.02 -16.37
CA ASP A 579 -4.00 14.94 -17.28
C ASP A 579 -5.11 14.69 -18.31
N VAL A 580 -4.72 14.23 -19.49
CA VAL A 580 -5.62 13.74 -20.55
C VAL A 580 -5.35 12.26 -20.75
N PHE A 581 -6.40 11.47 -20.93
CA PHE A 581 -6.25 10.02 -21.10
C PHE A 581 -7.23 9.43 -22.12
N ILE A 582 -6.80 8.33 -22.69
CA ILE A 582 -7.60 7.43 -23.53
C ILE A 582 -7.38 6.01 -23.00
N ASN A 583 -8.46 5.30 -22.68
CA ASN A 583 -8.45 3.86 -22.43
C ASN A 583 -9.29 3.18 -23.50
N ALA A 584 -8.80 2.11 -24.04
CA ALA A 584 -9.51 1.32 -25.02
C ALA A 584 -9.41 -0.17 -24.72
N ARG A 585 -10.47 -0.92 -24.97
CA ARG A 585 -10.52 -2.36 -24.75
C ARG A 585 -11.20 -3.05 -25.92
N ILE A 586 -10.52 -4.08 -26.42
CA ILE A 586 -11.03 -5.01 -27.44
C ILE A 586 -10.96 -6.41 -26.82
N ASP A 587 -12.12 -7.01 -26.51
CA ASP A 587 -12.23 -8.31 -25.86
C ASP A 587 -11.32 -8.42 -24.60
N LYS A 588 -10.29 -9.25 -24.64
CA LYS A 588 -9.34 -9.55 -23.55
C LYS A 588 -8.12 -8.60 -23.54
N PHE A 589 -8.03 -7.70 -24.50
CA PHE A 589 -6.92 -6.77 -24.67
C PHE A 589 -7.34 -5.35 -24.34
N SER A 590 -6.60 -4.68 -23.47
CA SER A 590 -6.81 -3.28 -23.12
C SER A 590 -5.53 -2.50 -23.35
N PHE A 591 -5.65 -1.24 -23.75
CA PHE A 591 -4.52 -0.32 -23.84
C PHE A 591 -4.92 1.07 -23.35
N PHE A 592 -3.96 1.84 -22.91
CA PHE A 592 -4.16 3.22 -22.55
C PHE A 592 -3.04 4.12 -23.10
N LEU A 593 -3.41 5.37 -23.30
CA LEU A 593 -2.50 6.49 -23.55
C LEU A 593 -2.86 7.60 -22.60
N MET A 594 -1.85 8.22 -21.97
CA MET A 594 -2.04 9.30 -21.01
C MET A 594 -0.99 10.38 -21.19
N ALA A 595 -1.43 11.63 -21.31
CA ALA A 595 -0.58 12.81 -21.22
C ALA A 595 -0.77 13.42 -19.84
N SER A 596 0.25 13.26 -18.98
CA SER A 596 0.23 13.76 -17.62
C SER A 596 0.75 15.17 -17.52
N HIS A 597 0.21 15.96 -16.57
CA HIS A 597 0.66 17.30 -16.22
C HIS A 597 0.69 18.25 -17.43
N ILE A 598 -0.36 18.20 -18.27
CA ILE A 598 -0.42 18.96 -19.52
C ILE A 598 -0.35 20.48 -19.30
N ASN A 599 -0.76 20.96 -18.14
CA ASN A 599 -0.77 22.36 -17.75
C ASN A 599 0.54 22.84 -17.10
N GLN A 600 1.63 22.06 -17.13
CA GLN A 600 2.93 22.49 -16.63
C GLN A 600 3.37 23.80 -17.30
N GLY A 601 3.73 24.79 -16.48
CA GLY A 601 4.19 26.10 -16.93
C GLY A 601 3.08 27.11 -17.25
N TYR A 602 1.80 26.67 -17.35
CA TYR A 602 0.66 27.58 -17.58
C TYR A 602 -0.02 28.01 -16.28
N SER A 603 0.02 27.18 -15.25
CA SER A 603 -0.66 27.41 -13.96
C SER A 603 0.32 27.77 -12.82
N GLY A 604 1.47 28.38 -13.16
CA GLY A 604 2.54 28.68 -12.21
C GLY A 604 3.55 27.54 -12.04
N SER A 605 4.49 27.72 -11.13
CA SER A 605 5.60 26.78 -10.89
C SER A 605 5.56 26.06 -9.54
N ASN A 606 4.54 26.31 -8.71
CA ASN A 606 4.45 25.76 -7.34
C ASN A 606 3.87 24.33 -7.30
N TYR A 607 4.35 23.46 -8.19
CA TYR A 607 3.94 22.06 -8.22
C TYR A 607 4.87 21.17 -7.36
N MET A 608 5.08 21.56 -6.11
CA MET A 608 5.81 20.79 -5.10
C MET A 608 4.84 20.35 -3.99
N LEU A 609 4.98 19.12 -3.52
CA LEU A 609 4.23 18.57 -2.38
C LEU A 609 5.15 18.20 -1.22
N ALA A 610 6.44 18.45 -1.36
CA ALA A 610 7.46 18.45 -0.33
C ALA A 610 8.51 19.51 -0.69
N PRO A 611 9.14 20.17 0.29
CA PRO A 611 10.19 21.13 0.06
C PRO A 611 11.29 20.60 -0.86
N ASN A 612 11.64 21.39 -1.87
CA ASN A 612 12.70 21.09 -2.85
C ASN A 612 12.45 19.88 -3.79
N TYR A 613 11.29 19.23 -3.69
CA TYR A 613 10.92 18.11 -4.55
C TYR A 613 9.75 18.48 -5.46
N ALA A 614 10.07 18.86 -6.69
CA ALA A 614 9.04 19.14 -7.67
C ALA A 614 8.43 17.84 -8.20
N MET A 615 7.14 17.91 -8.52
CA MET A 615 6.40 16.82 -9.15
C MET A 615 6.91 16.55 -10.57
N PRO A 616 6.62 15.37 -11.15
CA PRO A 616 7.03 15.04 -12.51
C PRO A 616 6.62 16.09 -13.52
N ASP A 617 7.50 16.35 -14.48
CA ASP A 617 7.21 17.20 -15.63
C ASP A 617 6.15 16.56 -16.52
N ARG A 618 5.66 17.35 -17.50
CA ARG A 618 4.76 16.87 -18.54
C ARG A 618 5.32 15.59 -19.17
N SER A 619 4.51 14.54 -19.21
CA SER A 619 4.96 13.24 -19.68
C SER A 619 3.88 12.51 -20.46
N LEU A 620 4.30 11.73 -21.46
CA LEU A 620 3.45 10.80 -22.18
C LEU A 620 3.70 9.39 -21.64
N LYS A 621 2.61 8.66 -21.37
CA LYS A 621 2.61 7.28 -20.88
C LYS A 621 1.69 6.43 -21.75
N ALA A 622 2.12 5.22 -22.02
CA ALA A 622 1.33 4.22 -22.72
C ALA A 622 1.44 2.87 -22.01
N GLY A 623 0.39 2.07 -22.11
CA GLY A 623 0.44 0.73 -21.55
C GLY A 623 -0.62 -0.18 -22.13
N LEU A 624 -0.42 -1.47 -21.89
CA LEU A 624 -1.30 -2.53 -22.34
C LEU A 624 -1.52 -3.56 -21.23
N ALA A 625 -2.71 -4.16 -21.24
CA ALA A 625 -3.04 -5.30 -20.41
C ALA A 625 -3.67 -6.38 -21.29
N TRP A 626 -3.23 -7.60 -21.08
CA TRP A 626 -3.77 -8.77 -21.79
C TRP A 626 -4.19 -9.83 -20.78
N MET A 627 -5.42 -10.32 -20.91
CA MET A 627 -6.00 -11.35 -20.07
C MET A 627 -6.18 -12.63 -20.87
N PHE A 628 -5.64 -13.72 -20.32
CA PHE A 628 -5.80 -15.07 -20.84
C PHE A 628 -6.63 -15.87 -19.85
N TYR A 629 -7.74 -16.42 -20.30
CA TYR A 629 -8.55 -17.36 -19.52
C TYR A 629 -9.29 -18.29 -20.50
N ASP A 630 -9.38 -19.57 -20.14
CA ASP A 630 -10.12 -20.59 -20.87
C ASP A 630 -11.54 -20.78 -20.30
#